data_cd4400954538239141c4d2de2fb31b23
#
_entry.id   cd4400954538239141c4d2de2fb31b23
#
_cell.length_a   1.000
_cell.length_b   1.000
_cell.length_c   1.000
_cell.angle_alpha   90.00
_cell.angle_beta   90.00
_cell.angle_gamma   90.00
#
_symmetry.space_group_name_H-M   'P 1'
#
loop_
_entity.id
_entity.type
_entity.pdbx_description
1 polymer ?
#
loop_
_entity_poly.entity_id
_entity_poly.type
_entity_poly.pdbx_seq_one_letter_code
_entity_poly.pdbx_strand_id
1 'polypeptide(L)'
;CVLFFDEVDALGASRSDLRQSGARHVINQFLAELDGVEANNDGVLVLAATNAPWHLDPAFRRPGRFDEIVFVPPPDRAARAEILALLLRGKPTAKLDLDAVAKKTDRFSGADLKALVDVAVDAKLDDALRTGTPQPITTKDLLAAAKRRRPTTADWFASARNHALYANDSGLYDDVLSYLDIRR
;
A
#
# COMPACT_ATOMS: atom_id res chain seq x y z
N CYS A 1 -3.90 -11.76 -21.76
CA CYS A 1 -4.25 -11.92 -20.34
C CYS A 1 -3.46 -10.95 -19.47
N VAL A 2 -3.83 -10.85 -18.18
CA VAL A 2 -3.07 -10.09 -17.17
C VAL A 2 -2.56 -11.08 -16.13
N LEU A 3 -1.25 -11.06 -15.89
CA LEU A 3 -0.61 -11.80 -14.81
C LEU A 3 -0.24 -10.81 -13.71
N PHE A 4 -0.63 -11.11 -12.48
CA PHE A 4 -0.32 -10.26 -11.32
C PHE A 4 0.51 -11.03 -10.29
N PHE A 5 1.65 -10.45 -9.91
CA PHE A 5 2.55 -10.98 -8.90
C PHE A 5 2.57 -10.03 -7.71
N ASP A 6 2.03 -10.46 -6.59
CA ASP A 6 2.14 -9.72 -5.33
C ASP A 6 3.43 -10.07 -4.60
N GLU A 7 3.97 -9.12 -3.83
CA GLU A 7 5.20 -9.28 -3.04
C GLU A 7 6.38 -9.78 -3.91
N VAL A 8 6.57 -9.20 -5.10
CA VAL A 8 7.61 -9.65 -6.04
C VAL A 8 9.04 -9.51 -5.48
N ASP A 9 9.26 -8.70 -4.47
CA ASP A 9 10.51 -8.63 -3.72
C ASP A 9 10.84 -9.94 -2.99
N ALA A 10 9.84 -10.75 -2.61
CA ALA A 10 10.07 -12.09 -2.07
C ALA A 10 10.67 -13.05 -3.10
N LEU A 11 10.30 -12.88 -4.38
CA LEU A 11 10.90 -13.62 -5.50
C LEU A 11 12.23 -13.00 -5.94
N GLY A 12 12.30 -11.67 -5.92
CA GLY A 12 13.41 -10.88 -6.45
C GLY A 12 14.46 -10.45 -5.43
N ALA A 13 14.48 -11.07 -4.23
CA ALA A 13 15.45 -10.74 -3.20
C ALA A 13 16.90 -10.84 -3.71
N SER A 14 17.73 -9.89 -3.29
CA SER A 14 19.13 -9.77 -3.73
C SER A 14 19.86 -11.11 -3.67
N ARG A 15 20.65 -11.39 -4.71
CA ARG A 15 21.43 -12.63 -4.84
C ARG A 15 22.37 -12.91 -3.66
N SER A 16 22.71 -11.88 -2.87
CA SER A 16 23.52 -12.00 -1.65
C SER A 16 22.80 -12.70 -0.51
N ASP A 17 21.44 -12.60 -0.46
CA ASP A 17 20.64 -13.10 0.66
C ASP A 17 20.14 -14.54 0.44
N LEU A 18 20.22 -15.02 -0.82
CA LEU A 18 19.77 -16.35 -1.21
C LEU A 18 20.88 -17.40 -1.03
N ARG A 19 21.02 -17.92 0.17
CA ARG A 19 21.95 -19.04 0.45
C ARG A 19 21.52 -20.39 -0.16
N GLN A 20 20.31 -20.47 -0.73
CA GLN A 20 19.78 -21.70 -1.34
C GLN A 20 19.78 -21.62 -2.88
N SER A 21 20.45 -22.59 -3.50
CA SER A 21 20.59 -22.70 -4.96
C SER A 21 19.23 -22.78 -5.71
N GLY A 22 18.19 -23.33 -5.09
CA GLY A 22 16.87 -23.47 -5.72
C GLY A 22 16.16 -22.13 -5.98
N ALA A 23 16.23 -21.19 -5.06
CA ALA A 23 15.58 -19.88 -5.24
C ALA A 23 16.18 -19.08 -6.39
N ARG A 24 17.49 -19.16 -6.60
CA ARG A 24 18.17 -18.53 -7.75
C ARG A 24 17.71 -19.09 -9.09
N HIS A 25 17.44 -20.38 -9.13
CA HIS A 25 16.96 -21.02 -10.37
C HIS A 25 15.58 -20.49 -10.75
N VAL A 26 14.66 -20.41 -9.77
CA VAL A 26 13.31 -19.86 -9.98
C VAL A 26 13.37 -18.41 -10.47
N ILE A 27 14.20 -17.56 -9.85
CA ILE A 27 14.37 -16.16 -10.27
C ILE A 27 14.89 -16.08 -11.71
N ASN A 28 15.93 -16.84 -12.04
CA ASN A 28 16.50 -16.83 -13.38
C ASN A 28 15.49 -17.31 -14.43
N GLN A 29 14.71 -18.35 -14.12
CA GLN A 29 13.65 -18.84 -14.99
C GLN A 29 12.57 -17.77 -15.18
N PHE A 30 12.10 -17.13 -14.09
CA PHE A 30 11.12 -16.05 -14.16
C PHE A 30 11.59 -14.88 -15.03
N LEU A 31 12.86 -14.46 -14.87
CA LEU A 31 13.46 -13.42 -15.69
C LEU A 31 13.58 -13.82 -17.17
N ALA A 32 13.91 -15.09 -17.46
CA ALA A 32 13.97 -15.58 -18.83
C ALA A 32 12.59 -15.61 -19.51
N GLU A 33 11.54 -16.00 -18.77
CA GLU A 33 10.17 -15.96 -19.27
C GLU A 33 9.68 -14.52 -19.52
N LEU A 34 10.09 -13.56 -18.70
CA LEU A 34 9.79 -12.14 -18.93
C LEU A 34 10.46 -11.59 -20.18
N ASP A 35 11.75 -11.92 -20.42
CA ASP A 35 12.51 -11.43 -21.57
C ASP A 35 11.92 -11.88 -22.92
N GLY A 36 11.11 -12.92 -22.94
CA GLY A 36 10.37 -13.37 -24.12
C GLY A 36 11.22 -13.78 -25.33
N VAL A 37 12.53 -14.03 -25.15
CA VAL A 37 13.44 -14.38 -26.26
C VAL A 37 13.01 -15.69 -26.94
N GLU A 38 12.42 -16.60 -26.20
CA GLU A 38 11.85 -17.87 -26.68
C GLU A 38 10.34 -17.98 -26.47
N ALA A 39 9.75 -17.06 -25.68
CA ALA A 39 8.33 -17.03 -25.37
C ALA A 39 7.63 -15.91 -26.15
N ASN A 40 6.46 -16.20 -26.73
CA ASN A 40 5.61 -15.19 -27.30
C ASN A 40 4.72 -14.60 -26.20
N ASN A 41 5.10 -13.43 -25.68
CA ASN A 41 4.36 -12.69 -24.65
C ASN A 41 3.35 -11.70 -25.24
N ASP A 42 3.04 -11.77 -26.53
CA ASP A 42 2.07 -10.89 -27.18
C ASP A 42 0.70 -10.99 -26.51
N GLY A 43 0.14 -9.84 -26.11
CA GLY A 43 -1.15 -9.77 -25.43
C GLY A 43 -1.13 -10.21 -23.96
N VAL A 44 0.05 -10.34 -23.35
CA VAL A 44 0.21 -10.60 -21.91
C VAL A 44 0.71 -9.33 -21.23
N LEU A 45 -0.09 -8.78 -20.30
CA LEU A 45 0.35 -7.73 -19.40
C LEU A 45 0.82 -8.36 -18.10
N VAL A 46 2.07 -8.10 -17.72
CA VAL A 46 2.62 -8.54 -16.44
C VAL A 46 2.66 -7.35 -15.46
N LEU A 47 1.98 -7.51 -14.34
CA LEU A 47 1.97 -6.55 -13.25
C LEU A 47 2.59 -7.17 -12.01
N ALA A 48 3.37 -6.38 -11.28
CA ALA A 48 3.92 -6.81 -10.00
C ALA A 48 3.73 -5.71 -8.94
N ALA A 49 3.54 -6.11 -7.69
CA ALA A 49 3.50 -5.21 -6.56
C ALA A 49 4.60 -5.54 -5.56
N THR A 50 5.16 -4.51 -4.92
CA THR A 50 6.14 -4.66 -3.84
C THR A 50 6.01 -3.54 -2.82
N ASN A 51 6.23 -3.87 -1.57
CA ASN A 51 6.39 -2.91 -0.47
C ASN A 51 7.87 -2.55 -0.21
N ALA A 52 8.81 -3.22 -0.87
CA ALA A 52 10.24 -3.02 -0.66
C ALA A 52 11.03 -2.97 -2.00
N PRO A 53 10.78 -1.96 -2.84
CA PRO A 53 11.40 -1.86 -4.16
C PRO A 53 12.94 -1.78 -4.10
N TRP A 54 13.52 -1.41 -2.97
CA TRP A 54 14.96 -1.38 -2.73
C TRP A 54 15.57 -2.77 -2.51
N HIS A 55 14.76 -3.80 -2.23
CA HIS A 55 15.20 -5.18 -2.13
C HIS A 55 15.13 -5.93 -3.46
N LEU A 56 14.45 -5.37 -4.45
CA LEU A 56 14.30 -6.00 -5.76
C LEU A 56 15.63 -5.99 -6.53
N ASP A 57 16.05 -7.17 -7.05
CA ASP A 57 17.23 -7.28 -7.90
C ASP A 57 17.10 -6.33 -9.09
N PRO A 58 18.11 -5.48 -9.38
CA PRO A 58 18.10 -4.58 -10.53
C PRO A 58 17.84 -5.28 -11.89
N ALA A 59 18.07 -6.57 -11.98
CA ALA A 59 17.77 -7.35 -13.18
C ALA A 59 16.28 -7.31 -13.56
N PHE A 60 15.37 -7.17 -12.61
CA PHE A 60 13.94 -7.03 -12.88
C PHE A 60 13.59 -5.73 -13.61
N ARG A 61 14.42 -4.71 -13.49
CA ARG A 61 14.21 -3.36 -14.04
C ARG A 61 14.94 -3.14 -15.37
N ARG A 62 15.48 -4.19 -15.98
CA ARG A 62 16.08 -4.09 -17.32
C ARG A 62 14.99 -3.99 -18.37
N PRO A 63 15.21 -3.25 -19.48
CA PRO A 63 14.28 -3.17 -20.60
C PRO A 63 13.82 -4.55 -21.06
N GLY A 64 12.53 -4.69 -21.36
CA GLY A 64 11.89 -5.95 -21.75
C GLY A 64 11.40 -6.79 -20.59
N ARG A 65 11.47 -6.28 -19.33
CA ARG A 65 10.98 -6.94 -18.12
C ARG A 65 9.89 -6.06 -17.47
N PHE A 66 10.20 -5.40 -16.34
CA PHE A 66 9.33 -4.37 -15.79
C PHE A 66 9.83 -3.00 -16.26
N ASP A 67 9.25 -2.54 -17.37
CA ASP A 67 9.69 -1.30 -18.03
C ASP A 67 9.20 -0.05 -17.28
N GLU A 68 8.06 -0.17 -16.60
CA GLU A 68 7.43 0.94 -15.87
C GLU A 68 7.34 0.64 -14.39
N ILE A 69 7.68 1.64 -13.59
CA ILE A 69 7.55 1.58 -12.13
C ILE A 69 6.64 2.72 -11.70
N VAL A 70 5.54 2.36 -11.05
CA VAL A 70 4.54 3.31 -10.60
C VAL A 70 4.53 3.36 -9.07
N PHE A 71 4.78 4.54 -8.52
CA PHE A 71 4.55 4.78 -7.10
C PHE A 71 3.06 4.96 -6.83
N VAL A 72 2.51 4.15 -5.95
CA VAL A 72 1.10 4.25 -5.51
C VAL A 72 1.07 4.93 -4.14
N PRO A 73 0.75 6.23 -4.06
CA PRO A 73 0.68 6.95 -2.80
C PRO A 73 -0.51 6.52 -1.96
N PRO A 74 -0.49 6.75 -0.64
CA PRO A 74 -1.69 6.68 0.17
C PRO A 74 -2.80 7.58 -0.37
N PRO A 75 -4.08 7.24 -0.14
CA PRO A 75 -5.20 8.02 -0.65
C PRO A 75 -5.16 9.46 -0.15
N ASP A 76 -5.48 10.40 -1.02
CA ASP A 76 -5.65 11.81 -0.67
C ASP A 76 -6.89 12.03 0.22
N ARG A 77 -7.13 13.27 0.65
CA ARG A 77 -8.25 13.59 1.56
C ARG A 77 -9.60 13.21 0.97
N ALA A 78 -9.84 13.47 -0.32
CA ALA A 78 -11.10 13.17 -0.98
C ALA A 78 -11.30 11.66 -1.10
N ALA A 79 -10.29 10.93 -1.56
CA ALA A 79 -10.31 9.47 -1.63
C ALA A 79 -10.51 8.83 -0.24
N ARG A 80 -9.88 9.35 0.83
CA ARG A 80 -10.13 8.86 2.18
C ARG A 80 -11.58 9.02 2.63
N ALA A 81 -12.22 10.15 2.29
CA ALA A 81 -13.63 10.35 2.59
C ALA A 81 -14.52 9.34 1.85
N GLU A 82 -14.23 9.07 0.58
CA GLU A 82 -14.95 8.08 -0.21
C GLU A 82 -14.73 6.65 0.32
N ILE A 83 -13.50 6.28 0.65
CA ILE A 83 -13.19 4.97 1.27
C ILE A 83 -13.97 4.81 2.57
N LEU A 84 -14.00 5.82 3.43
CA LEU A 84 -14.80 5.78 4.67
C LEU A 84 -16.29 5.60 4.38
N ALA A 85 -16.82 6.29 3.37
CA ALA A 85 -18.21 6.13 2.94
C ALA A 85 -18.52 4.70 2.49
N LEU A 86 -17.60 4.09 1.72
CA LEU A 86 -17.72 2.69 1.29
C LEU A 86 -17.68 1.72 2.46
N LEU A 87 -16.73 1.89 3.39
CA LEU A 87 -16.56 1.03 4.57
C LEU A 87 -17.75 1.11 5.56
N LEU A 88 -18.47 2.21 5.56
CA LEU A 88 -19.63 2.43 6.42
C LEU A 88 -20.96 2.01 5.79
N ARG A 89 -20.97 1.59 4.53
CA ARG A 89 -22.17 1.08 3.86
C ARG A 89 -22.76 -0.10 4.64
N GLY A 90 -24.08 -0.07 4.84
CA GLY A 90 -24.80 -1.13 5.57
C GLY A 90 -24.60 -1.12 7.09
N LYS A 91 -23.82 -0.19 7.65
CA LYS A 91 -23.69 -0.01 9.10
C LYS A 91 -24.67 1.06 9.61
N PRO A 92 -25.20 0.92 10.83
CA PRO A 92 -26.06 1.95 11.42
C PRO A 92 -25.23 3.21 11.72
N THR A 93 -25.48 4.28 10.96
CA THR A 93 -24.76 5.54 11.08
C THR A 93 -25.74 6.70 11.31
N ALA A 94 -25.34 7.70 12.09
CA ALA A 94 -25.98 9.01 12.13
C ALA A 94 -25.53 9.87 10.94
N LYS A 95 -25.94 11.14 10.89
CA LYS A 95 -25.35 12.08 9.90
C LYS A 95 -23.86 12.23 10.18
N LEU A 96 -23.03 11.84 9.19
CA LEU A 96 -21.57 11.83 9.29
C LEU A 96 -20.96 13.01 8.54
N ASP A 97 -19.93 13.60 9.13
CA ASP A 97 -18.98 14.49 8.47
C ASP A 97 -17.69 13.70 8.18
N LEU A 98 -17.66 13.02 7.03
CA LEU A 98 -16.52 12.17 6.63
C LEU A 98 -15.31 13.01 6.20
N ASP A 99 -15.53 14.24 5.73
CA ASP A 99 -14.44 15.13 5.39
C ASP A 99 -13.65 15.57 6.64
N ALA A 100 -14.33 15.83 7.75
CA ALA A 100 -13.68 16.11 9.04
C ALA A 100 -12.83 14.91 9.52
N VAL A 101 -13.30 13.67 9.29
CA VAL A 101 -12.53 12.45 9.62
C VAL A 101 -11.34 12.32 8.68
N ALA A 102 -11.55 12.50 7.37
CA ALA A 102 -10.48 12.44 6.37
C ALA A 102 -9.36 13.47 6.62
N LYS A 103 -9.71 14.67 7.11
CA LYS A 103 -8.74 15.70 7.53
C LYS A 103 -7.83 15.23 8.68
N LYS A 104 -8.30 14.32 9.54
CA LYS A 104 -7.56 13.81 10.72
C LYS A 104 -6.84 12.49 10.48
N THR A 105 -6.99 11.90 9.30
CA THR A 105 -6.41 10.62 8.92
C THR A 105 -5.36 10.77 7.81
N ASP A 106 -4.56 11.84 7.90
CA ASP A 106 -3.50 12.06 6.92
C ASP A 106 -2.55 10.87 6.84
N ARG A 107 -2.14 10.51 5.61
CA ARG A 107 -1.29 9.35 5.28
C ARG A 107 -1.86 7.98 5.69
N PHE A 108 -3.12 7.88 6.08
CA PHE A 108 -3.73 6.58 6.33
C PHE A 108 -3.92 5.80 5.02
N SER A 109 -3.53 4.54 5.04
CA SER A 109 -3.84 3.58 3.97
C SER A 109 -5.31 3.16 3.99
N GLY A 110 -5.78 2.48 2.94
CA GLY A 110 -7.11 1.86 2.96
C GLY A 110 -7.29 0.88 4.12
N ALA A 111 -6.25 0.12 4.46
CA ALA A 111 -6.25 -0.80 5.60
C ALA A 111 -6.34 -0.05 6.95
N ASP A 112 -5.65 1.09 7.10
CA ASP A 112 -5.75 1.92 8.29
C ASP A 112 -7.16 2.48 8.48
N LEU A 113 -7.79 2.93 7.38
CA LEU A 113 -9.16 3.44 7.40
C LEU A 113 -10.16 2.33 7.75
N LYS A 114 -9.98 1.13 7.19
CA LYS A 114 -10.79 -0.03 7.56
C LYS A 114 -10.68 -0.32 9.05
N ALA A 115 -9.48 -0.43 9.55
CA ALA A 115 -9.22 -0.70 10.95
C ALA A 115 -9.72 0.42 11.88
N LEU A 116 -9.77 1.68 11.42
CA LEU A 116 -10.41 2.79 12.14
C LEU A 116 -11.91 2.56 12.26
N VAL A 117 -12.57 2.17 11.17
CA VAL A 117 -14.02 1.88 11.19
C VAL A 117 -14.32 0.69 12.08
N ASP A 118 -13.51 -0.38 12.01
CA ASP A 118 -13.68 -1.57 12.85
C ASP A 118 -13.61 -1.19 14.34
N VAL A 119 -12.64 -0.37 14.76
CA VAL A 119 -12.55 0.13 16.16
C VAL A 119 -13.77 0.95 16.57
N ALA A 120 -14.33 1.76 15.67
CA ALA A 120 -15.53 2.52 15.98
C ALA A 120 -16.77 1.61 16.12
N VAL A 121 -16.85 0.56 15.30
CA VAL A 121 -17.91 -0.47 15.38
C VAL A 121 -17.81 -1.23 16.70
N ASP A 122 -16.62 -1.73 17.05
CA ASP A 122 -16.39 -2.49 18.28
C ASP A 122 -16.76 -1.66 19.51
N ALA A 123 -16.38 -0.38 19.56
CA ALA A 123 -16.75 0.51 20.65
C ALA A 123 -18.28 0.69 20.77
N LYS A 124 -19.02 0.76 19.65
CA LYS A 124 -20.48 0.81 19.65
C LYS A 124 -21.12 -0.50 20.08
N LEU A 125 -20.52 -1.62 19.71
CA LEU A 125 -20.97 -2.94 20.13
C LEU A 125 -20.81 -3.11 21.65
N ASP A 126 -19.66 -2.75 22.19
CA ASP A 126 -19.40 -2.77 23.64
C ASP A 126 -20.40 -1.89 24.41
N ASP A 127 -20.68 -0.67 23.90
CA ASP A 127 -21.66 0.22 24.48
C ASP A 127 -23.07 -0.39 24.44
N ALA A 128 -23.45 -1.02 23.32
CA ALA A 128 -24.75 -1.67 23.17
C ALA A 128 -24.91 -2.86 24.11
N LEU A 129 -23.88 -3.67 24.29
CA LEU A 129 -23.88 -4.79 25.24
C LEU A 129 -24.05 -4.31 26.70
N ARG A 130 -23.43 -3.17 27.04
CA ARG A 130 -23.51 -2.58 28.38
C ARG A 130 -24.84 -1.89 28.66
N THR A 131 -25.42 -1.20 27.66
CA THR A 131 -26.64 -0.38 27.84
C THR A 131 -27.90 -1.07 27.39
N GLY A 132 -27.82 -2.19 26.69
CA GLY A 132 -28.94 -2.91 26.08
C GLY A 132 -29.53 -2.22 24.84
N THR A 133 -28.96 -1.09 24.39
CA THR A 133 -29.52 -0.30 23.28
C THR A 133 -28.46 0.07 22.26
N PRO A 134 -28.54 -0.48 21.02
CA PRO A 134 -27.61 -0.12 19.94
C PRO A 134 -27.74 1.38 19.57
N GLN A 135 -26.59 2.03 19.41
CA GLN A 135 -26.53 3.43 18.98
C GLN A 135 -25.78 3.52 17.64
N PRO A 136 -26.20 4.43 16.73
CA PRO A 136 -25.52 4.61 15.47
C PRO A 136 -24.12 5.18 15.65
N ILE A 137 -23.24 4.87 14.69
CA ILE A 137 -21.88 5.44 14.61
C ILE A 137 -21.99 6.92 14.25
N THR A 138 -21.28 7.76 14.98
CA THR A 138 -21.22 9.21 14.78
C THR A 138 -19.84 9.65 14.30
N THR A 139 -19.73 10.86 13.78
CA THR A 139 -18.43 11.49 13.45
C THR A 139 -17.48 11.50 14.65
N LYS A 140 -18.03 11.72 15.87
CA LYS A 140 -17.22 11.73 17.10
C LYS A 140 -16.57 10.37 17.37
N ASP A 141 -17.28 9.29 17.12
CA ASP A 141 -16.75 7.92 17.31
C ASP A 141 -15.60 7.64 16.35
N LEU A 142 -15.77 8.01 15.07
CA LEU A 142 -14.71 7.87 14.07
C LEU A 142 -13.48 8.73 14.39
N LEU A 143 -13.67 9.97 14.83
CA LEU A 143 -12.59 10.85 15.27
C LEU A 143 -11.87 10.32 16.52
N ALA A 144 -12.60 9.71 17.45
CA ALA A 144 -12.02 9.06 18.62
C ALA A 144 -11.17 7.84 18.23
N ALA A 145 -11.67 7.02 17.29
CA ALA A 145 -10.93 5.91 16.73
C ALA A 145 -9.65 6.38 16.00
N ALA A 146 -9.74 7.46 15.20
CA ALA A 146 -8.60 8.04 14.50
C ALA A 146 -7.47 8.48 15.45
N LYS A 147 -7.81 9.09 16.57
CA LYS A 147 -6.82 9.53 17.59
C LYS A 147 -6.01 8.38 18.21
N ARG A 148 -6.56 7.17 18.20
CA ARG A 148 -5.94 5.97 18.80
C ARG A 148 -5.00 5.24 17.84
N ARG A 149 -4.92 5.70 16.60
CA ARG A 149 -4.14 5.04 15.54
C ARG A 149 -3.10 5.97 14.94
N ARG A 150 -2.01 5.37 14.49
CA ARG A 150 -1.01 6.00 13.65
C ARG A 150 -1.07 5.38 12.26
N PRO A 151 -0.75 6.14 11.19
CA PRO A 151 -0.68 5.57 9.85
C PRO A 151 0.42 4.50 9.78
N THR A 152 0.08 3.32 9.29
CA THR A 152 1.05 2.22 9.10
C THR A 152 2.07 2.55 8.01
N THR A 153 1.76 3.50 7.15
CA THR A 153 2.65 3.97 6.07
C THR A 153 3.85 4.77 6.59
N ALA A 154 3.84 5.23 7.86
CA ALA A 154 4.89 6.10 8.40
C ALA A 154 6.29 5.44 8.37
N ASP A 155 6.38 4.18 8.77
CA ASP A 155 7.64 3.43 8.80
C ASP A 155 8.15 3.16 7.37
N TRP A 156 7.23 2.87 6.44
CA TRP A 156 7.57 2.73 5.04
C TRP A 156 8.17 4.02 4.48
N PHE A 157 7.53 5.17 4.71
CA PHE A 157 8.03 6.46 4.25
C PHE A 157 9.37 6.83 4.89
N ALA A 158 9.63 6.45 6.15
CA ALA A 158 10.91 6.64 6.77
C ALA A 158 12.03 5.87 6.04
N SER A 159 11.77 4.61 5.67
CA SER A 159 12.70 3.78 4.89
C SER A 159 12.85 4.30 3.46
N ALA A 160 11.74 4.55 2.76
CA ALA A 160 11.74 5.03 1.38
C ALA A 160 12.46 6.38 1.24
N ARG A 161 12.29 7.29 2.21
CA ARG A 161 13.00 8.57 2.25
C ARG A 161 14.52 8.39 2.25
N ASN A 162 15.05 7.45 3.01
CA ASN A 162 16.48 7.21 3.05
C ASN A 162 17.00 6.70 1.70
N HIS A 163 16.29 5.77 1.07
CA HIS A 163 16.65 5.29 -0.27
C HIS A 163 16.53 6.40 -1.32
N ALA A 164 15.49 7.23 -1.25
CA ALA A 164 15.28 8.34 -2.17
C ALA A 164 16.35 9.44 -2.04
N LEU A 165 16.90 9.65 -0.84
CA LEU A 165 17.96 10.65 -0.62
C LEU A 165 19.36 10.13 -0.97
N TYR A 166 19.66 8.85 -0.67
CA TYR A 166 21.04 8.34 -0.68
C TYR A 166 21.30 7.25 -1.72
N ALA A 167 20.26 6.70 -2.37
CA ALA A 167 20.39 5.62 -3.34
C ALA A 167 19.46 5.80 -4.56
N ASN A 168 19.29 7.05 -5.03
CA ASN A 168 18.37 7.40 -6.13
C ASN A 168 19.10 7.96 -7.36
N ASP A 169 20.22 7.37 -7.75
CA ASP A 169 20.99 7.84 -8.91
C ASP A 169 20.23 7.64 -10.24
N SER A 170 19.34 6.66 -10.28
CA SER A 170 18.51 6.33 -11.45
C SER A 170 17.17 7.10 -11.51
N GLY A 171 16.86 7.95 -10.52
CA GLY A 171 15.55 8.64 -10.44
C GLY A 171 14.38 7.75 -10.01
N LEU A 172 14.64 6.51 -9.59
CA LEU A 172 13.62 5.52 -9.23
C LEU A 172 12.63 6.00 -8.16
N TYR A 173 13.08 6.87 -7.26
CA TYR A 173 12.31 7.36 -6.13
C TYR A 173 11.92 8.84 -6.24
N ASP A 174 11.96 9.42 -7.43
CA ASP A 174 11.64 10.84 -7.64
C ASP A 174 10.18 11.15 -7.26
N ASP A 175 9.26 10.25 -7.56
CA ASP A 175 7.85 10.37 -7.15
C ASP A 175 7.67 10.34 -5.63
N VAL A 176 8.49 9.55 -4.93
CA VAL A 176 8.49 9.52 -3.45
C VAL A 176 9.00 10.84 -2.89
N LEU A 177 10.07 11.41 -3.46
CA LEU A 177 10.58 12.73 -3.08
C LEU A 177 9.55 13.82 -3.32
N SER A 178 8.89 13.79 -4.47
CA SER A 178 7.82 14.71 -4.83
C SER A 178 6.65 14.62 -3.85
N TYR A 179 6.20 13.40 -3.52
CA TYR A 179 5.14 13.18 -2.54
C TYR A 179 5.50 13.69 -1.13
N LEU A 180 6.76 13.57 -0.74
CA LEU A 180 7.26 14.03 0.56
C LEU A 180 7.62 15.53 0.58
N ASP A 181 7.48 16.25 -0.54
CA ASP A 181 7.88 17.64 -0.73
C ASP A 181 9.37 17.88 -0.36
N ILE A 182 10.22 16.93 -0.74
CA ILE A 182 11.66 17.00 -0.51
C ILE A 182 12.34 17.41 -1.82
N ARG A 183 12.97 18.59 -1.82
CA ARG A 183 13.81 19.04 -2.93
C ARG A 183 15.24 18.52 -2.72
N ARG A 184 15.84 18.02 -3.80
CA ARG A 184 17.28 17.70 -3.86
C ARG A 184 18.10 18.97 -4.03
#